data_6dbe56223d68e7098964ca9077e804c2
#
_entry.id   6dbe56223d68e7098964ca9077e804c2
#
_cell.length_a   1.000
_cell.length_b   1.000
_cell.length_c   1.000
_cell.angle_alpha   90.00
_cell.angle_beta   90.00
_cell.angle_gamma   90.00
#
_symmetry.space_group_name_H-M   'P 1'
#
loop_
_entity.id
_entity.type
_entity.pdbx_description
1 polymer ?
#
loop_
_entity_poly.entity_id
_entity_poly.type
_entity_poly.pdbx_seq_one_letter_code
_entity_poly.pdbx_strand_id
1 'polypeptide(L)'
;MKFPKRNIDISEYLSEIKALLGDNDCAIFIDTNIISQLYRLNDAARQDFYNWVKSCGDRFHIPVWVIHEYSNKIHHNKTTDYLSELSKIKQYSNDFSNISDFVKGYVGESLLVGSIYQGKVQDLKDEIDAIEDSLKKISTAISKNIAKHQSTVHEEIVKQLEERILDTDIFSIVGNADNIFCQRSNNRIPPGYKDNAKEENRVGDYIIWREILQYCRENNVRKAILITRDMKTDITYFPDNQTVEGYRPAGNTETIRVAKIALYMSSILIPKVTNSKSLISKLLLKFSHHNTKTWHYLSN
;
A
#
# COMPACT_ATOMS: atom_id res chain seq x y z
N MET A 1 13.91 7.34 28.99
CA MET A 1 13.90 6.47 27.77
C MET A 1 14.18 5.05 28.23
N LYS A 2 13.41 4.06 27.73
CA LYS A 2 13.65 2.63 28.04
C LYS A 2 14.44 2.02 26.89
N PHE A 3 15.29 1.04 27.18
CA PHE A 3 15.93 0.25 26.11
C PHE A 3 14.87 -0.43 25.24
N PRO A 4 15.06 -0.46 23.91
CA PRO A 4 14.13 -1.16 23.02
C PRO A 4 14.09 -2.65 23.36
N LYS A 5 12.90 -3.23 23.42
CA LYS A 5 12.74 -4.69 23.52
C LYS A 5 13.31 -5.33 22.25
N ARG A 6 14.04 -6.42 22.38
CA ARG A 6 14.59 -7.17 21.25
C ARG A 6 13.46 -7.77 20.39
N ASN A 7 12.44 -8.30 21.05
CA ASN A 7 11.27 -8.88 20.40
C ASN A 7 10.02 -8.14 20.85
N ILE A 8 9.11 -7.89 19.90
CA ILE A 8 7.78 -7.36 20.15
C ILE A 8 6.81 -8.54 20.05
N ASP A 9 5.92 -8.65 21.03
CA ASP A 9 4.78 -9.54 20.92
C ASP A 9 3.82 -8.99 19.86
N ILE A 10 3.55 -9.79 18.81
CA ILE A 10 2.72 -9.35 17.69
C ILE A 10 1.28 -9.15 18.12
N SER A 11 0.76 -10.00 19.03
CA SER A 11 -0.62 -9.89 19.51
C SER A 11 -0.81 -8.61 20.33
N GLU A 12 0.16 -8.27 21.22
CA GLU A 12 0.19 -7.02 21.95
C GLU A 12 0.24 -5.83 20.97
N TYR A 13 1.10 -5.89 19.96
CA TYR A 13 1.25 -4.88 18.93
C TYR A 13 -0.04 -4.64 18.14
N LEU A 14 -0.71 -5.70 17.67
CA LEU A 14 -1.98 -5.60 16.94
C LEU A 14 -3.11 -5.07 17.82
N SER A 15 -3.13 -5.45 19.11
CA SER A 15 -4.09 -4.91 20.09
C SER A 15 -3.88 -3.43 20.35
N GLU A 16 -2.63 -2.98 20.47
CA GLU A 16 -2.30 -1.54 20.58
C GLU A 16 -2.78 -0.76 19.35
N ILE A 17 -2.62 -1.33 18.16
CA ILE A 17 -3.06 -0.72 16.90
C ILE A 17 -4.57 -0.60 16.85
N LYS A 18 -5.27 -1.67 17.17
CA LYS A 18 -6.74 -1.68 17.21
C LYS A 18 -7.24 -0.63 18.21
N ALA A 19 -6.63 -0.53 19.38
CA ALA A 19 -6.94 0.49 20.36
C ALA A 19 -6.72 1.91 19.85
N LEU A 20 -5.59 2.18 19.16
CA LEU A 20 -5.28 3.49 18.58
C LEU A 20 -6.24 3.88 17.46
N LEU A 21 -6.63 2.94 16.60
CA LEU A 21 -7.60 3.20 15.53
C LEU A 21 -8.98 3.58 16.09
N GLY A 22 -9.36 3.02 17.25
CA GLY A 22 -10.60 3.36 17.95
C GLY A 22 -10.48 4.59 18.86
N ASP A 23 -9.28 5.15 19.06
CA ASP A 23 -9.05 6.27 19.96
C ASP A 23 -9.32 7.61 19.28
N ASN A 24 -10.25 8.40 19.82
CA ASN A 24 -10.62 9.69 19.25
C ASN A 24 -9.49 10.74 19.29
N ASP A 25 -8.49 10.58 20.17
CA ASP A 25 -7.34 11.47 20.27
C ASP A 25 -6.17 11.04 19.35
N CYS A 26 -6.36 10.02 18.53
CA CYS A 26 -5.34 9.51 17.64
C CYS A 26 -5.54 10.05 16.22
N ALA A 27 -4.57 10.81 15.72
CA ALA A 27 -4.55 11.25 14.32
C ALA A 27 -4.10 10.11 13.40
N ILE A 28 -4.72 10.02 12.23
CA ILE A 28 -4.49 8.96 11.24
C ILE A 28 -4.01 9.61 9.94
N PHE A 29 -2.85 9.19 9.48
CA PHE A 29 -2.26 9.67 8.24
C PHE A 29 -2.10 8.52 7.25
N ILE A 30 -2.12 8.83 5.95
CA ILE A 30 -1.84 7.87 4.88
C ILE A 30 -0.63 8.30 4.06
N ASP A 31 0.03 7.31 3.47
CA ASP A 31 1.11 7.47 2.52
C ASP A 31 0.57 7.40 1.07
N THR A 32 1.32 7.90 0.10
CA THR A 32 1.01 7.92 -1.33
C THR A 32 0.68 6.52 -1.87
N ASN A 33 1.34 5.50 -1.35
CA ASN A 33 1.09 4.11 -1.76
C ASN A 33 -0.31 3.59 -1.37
N ILE A 34 -0.98 4.20 -0.39
CA ILE A 34 -2.38 3.90 -0.05
C ILE A 34 -3.31 4.48 -1.12
N ILE A 35 -3.08 5.72 -1.56
CA ILE A 35 -3.85 6.32 -2.67
C ILE A 35 -3.69 5.46 -3.93
N SER A 36 -2.46 5.04 -4.26
CA SER A 36 -2.20 4.18 -5.41
C SER A 36 -2.93 2.83 -5.33
N GLN A 37 -3.15 2.33 -4.12
CA GLN A 37 -3.88 1.08 -3.91
C GLN A 37 -5.36 1.19 -4.28
N LEU A 38 -5.99 2.37 -4.14
CA LEU A 38 -7.40 2.58 -4.49
C LEU A 38 -7.67 2.24 -5.98
N TYR A 39 -6.71 2.46 -6.85
CA TYR A 39 -6.82 2.07 -8.27
C TYR A 39 -6.90 0.56 -8.49
N ARG A 40 -6.40 -0.24 -7.55
CA ARG A 40 -6.34 -1.71 -7.63
C ARG A 40 -7.50 -2.39 -6.91
N LEU A 41 -8.25 -1.65 -6.12
CA LEU A 41 -9.43 -2.16 -5.42
C LEU A 41 -10.63 -2.20 -6.36
N ASN A 42 -11.51 -3.16 -6.16
CA ASN A 42 -12.84 -3.12 -6.77
C ASN A 42 -13.71 -2.04 -6.11
N ASP A 43 -14.85 -1.71 -6.73
CA ASP A 43 -15.71 -0.62 -6.32
C ASP A 43 -16.21 -0.79 -4.88
N ALA A 44 -16.59 -2.01 -4.47
CA ALA A 44 -17.06 -2.29 -3.12
C ALA A 44 -15.96 -2.03 -2.08
N ALA A 45 -14.74 -2.52 -2.32
CA ALA A 45 -13.62 -2.32 -1.40
C ALA A 45 -13.16 -0.85 -1.33
N ARG A 46 -13.29 -0.08 -2.43
CA ARG A 46 -13.05 1.37 -2.40
C ARG A 46 -14.11 2.08 -1.56
N GLN A 47 -15.37 1.70 -1.73
CA GLN A 47 -16.46 2.28 -0.94
C GLN A 47 -16.31 1.98 0.55
N ASP A 48 -15.89 0.77 0.92
CA ASP A 48 -15.57 0.41 2.32
C ASP A 48 -14.45 1.29 2.88
N PHE A 49 -13.39 1.54 2.09
CA PHE A 49 -12.34 2.46 2.49
C PHE A 49 -12.86 3.88 2.72
N TYR A 50 -13.66 4.43 1.81
CA TYR A 50 -14.22 5.78 1.97
C TYR A 50 -15.19 5.87 3.16
N ASN A 51 -15.98 4.83 3.40
CA ASN A 51 -16.85 4.77 4.58
C ASN A 51 -16.03 4.75 5.88
N TRP A 52 -14.93 3.99 5.89
CA TRP A 52 -14.00 4.00 7.00
C TRP A 52 -13.35 5.37 7.21
N VAL A 53 -12.88 6.04 6.16
CA VAL A 53 -12.35 7.41 6.24
C VAL A 53 -13.38 8.36 6.84
N LYS A 54 -14.64 8.27 6.39
CA LYS A 54 -15.74 9.07 6.98
C LYS A 54 -15.93 8.78 8.46
N SER A 55 -15.85 7.53 8.88
CA SER A 55 -15.97 7.15 10.29
C SER A 55 -14.81 7.67 11.16
N CYS A 56 -13.64 7.89 10.58
CA CYS A 56 -12.51 8.50 11.29
C CYS A 56 -12.75 10.00 11.58
N GLY A 57 -13.65 10.66 10.86
CA GLY A 57 -13.95 12.08 11.05
C GLY A 57 -12.71 12.95 10.86
N ASP A 58 -12.56 13.96 11.72
CA ASP A 58 -11.45 14.93 11.66
C ASP A 58 -10.09 14.38 12.12
N ARG A 59 -10.03 13.09 12.43
CA ARG A 59 -8.77 12.42 12.79
C ARG A 59 -7.98 11.96 11.57
N PHE A 60 -8.61 11.89 10.39
CA PHE A 60 -7.99 11.38 9.17
C PHE A 60 -7.41 12.53 8.36
N HIS A 61 -6.13 12.45 8.05
CA HIS A 61 -5.38 13.49 7.37
C HIS A 61 -4.51 12.92 6.25
N ILE A 62 -4.30 13.74 5.23
CA ILE A 62 -3.41 13.43 4.11
C ILE A 62 -2.32 14.50 4.08
N PRO A 63 -1.04 14.12 4.25
CA PRO A 63 0.07 15.05 4.10
C PRO A 63 0.08 15.73 2.72
N VAL A 64 0.44 17.00 2.67
CA VAL A 64 0.55 17.78 1.41
C VAL A 64 1.56 17.13 0.46
N TRP A 65 2.67 16.59 0.99
CA TRP A 65 3.65 15.90 0.15
C TRP A 65 3.09 14.64 -0.51
N VAL A 66 2.20 13.91 0.14
CA VAL A 66 1.47 12.78 -0.46
C VAL A 66 0.68 13.23 -1.68
N ILE A 67 0.01 14.38 -1.60
CA ILE A 67 -0.73 14.96 -2.72
C ILE A 67 0.22 15.43 -3.83
N HIS A 68 1.36 16.02 -3.46
CA HIS A 68 2.40 16.40 -4.43
C HIS A 68 2.89 15.19 -5.24
N GLU A 69 3.24 14.09 -4.58
CA GLU A 69 3.66 12.85 -5.25
C GLU A 69 2.55 12.27 -6.14
N TYR A 70 1.32 12.26 -5.64
CA TYR A 70 0.17 11.79 -6.39
C TYR A 70 -0.10 12.67 -7.63
N SER A 71 -0.08 14.00 -7.48
CA SER A 71 -0.28 14.96 -8.56
C SER A 71 0.78 14.82 -9.65
N ASN A 72 2.04 14.62 -9.27
CA ASN A 72 3.11 14.34 -10.22
C ASN A 72 2.85 13.09 -11.06
N LYS A 73 2.27 12.04 -10.47
CA LYS A 73 1.87 10.84 -11.21
C LYS A 73 0.73 11.12 -12.19
N ILE A 74 -0.25 11.92 -11.80
CA ILE A 74 -1.35 12.33 -12.68
C ILE A 74 -0.83 13.17 -13.86
N HIS A 75 -0.03 14.21 -13.60
CA HIS A 75 0.47 15.11 -14.62
C HIS A 75 1.36 14.43 -15.66
N HIS A 76 2.13 13.42 -15.26
CA HIS A 76 2.96 12.65 -16.17
C HIS A 76 2.26 11.43 -16.78
N ASN A 77 0.94 11.30 -16.64
CA ASN A 77 0.16 10.14 -17.08
C ASN A 77 0.71 8.79 -16.56
N LYS A 78 1.41 8.82 -15.40
CA LYS A 78 2.01 7.63 -14.79
C LYS A 78 1.04 6.86 -13.86
N THR A 79 -0.24 7.19 -13.84
CA THR A 79 -1.27 6.44 -13.09
C THR A 79 -1.50 5.04 -13.66
N THR A 80 -1.10 4.80 -14.92
CA THR A 80 -1.02 3.46 -15.50
C THR A 80 -0.12 2.53 -14.70
N ASP A 81 0.90 3.06 -14.01
CA ASP A 81 1.79 2.28 -13.14
C ASP A 81 1.00 1.66 -11.98
N TYR A 82 -0.07 2.32 -11.52
CA TYR A 82 -0.95 1.80 -10.48
C TYR A 82 -1.78 0.59 -10.95
N LEU A 83 -2.00 0.48 -12.27
CA LEU A 83 -2.74 -0.59 -12.92
C LEU A 83 -1.84 -1.54 -13.72
N SER A 84 -0.53 -1.53 -13.45
CA SER A 84 0.45 -2.35 -14.18
C SER A 84 0.08 -3.84 -14.20
N GLU A 85 -0.54 -4.36 -13.15
CA GLU A 85 -1.01 -5.75 -13.11
C GLU A 85 -2.19 -5.99 -14.07
N LEU A 86 -3.12 -5.04 -14.19
CA LEU A 86 -4.24 -5.15 -15.13
C LEU A 86 -3.76 -5.04 -16.59
N SER A 87 -2.72 -4.25 -16.84
CA SER A 87 -2.17 -4.13 -18.21
C SER A 87 -1.51 -5.42 -18.70
N LYS A 88 -1.09 -6.32 -17.79
CA LYS A 88 -0.54 -7.64 -18.14
C LYS A 88 -1.58 -8.60 -18.71
N ILE A 89 -2.88 -8.30 -18.60
CA ILE A 89 -3.92 -9.19 -19.13
C ILE A 89 -3.73 -9.46 -20.63
N LYS A 90 -3.24 -8.47 -21.38
CA LYS A 90 -2.92 -8.64 -22.81
C LYS A 90 -1.77 -9.62 -23.00
N GLN A 91 -0.74 -9.53 -22.17
CA GLN A 91 0.38 -10.46 -22.19
C GLN A 91 -0.10 -11.89 -21.87
N TYR A 92 -0.88 -12.05 -20.78
CA TYR A 92 -1.42 -13.37 -20.42
C TYR A 92 -2.31 -13.97 -21.50
N SER A 93 -3.09 -13.15 -22.21
CA SER A 93 -3.87 -13.59 -23.36
C SER A 93 -2.99 -14.09 -24.50
N ASN A 94 -1.88 -13.40 -24.80
CA ASN A 94 -0.91 -13.83 -25.80
C ASN A 94 -0.14 -15.09 -25.36
N ASP A 95 0.26 -15.16 -24.08
CA ASP A 95 0.95 -16.35 -23.54
C ASP A 95 0.04 -17.59 -23.63
N PHE A 96 -1.26 -17.43 -23.36
CA PHE A 96 -2.22 -18.52 -23.53
C PHE A 96 -2.37 -18.91 -25.00
N SER A 97 -2.38 -17.98 -25.95
CA SER A 97 -2.41 -18.27 -27.40
C SER A 97 -1.21 -19.14 -27.82
N ASN A 98 -0.01 -18.83 -27.30
CA ASN A 98 1.18 -19.67 -27.57
C ASN A 98 1.04 -21.09 -27.00
N ILE A 99 0.47 -21.21 -25.78
CA ILE A 99 0.17 -22.53 -25.17
C ILE A 99 -0.88 -23.27 -26.01
N SER A 100 -1.91 -22.59 -26.47
CA SER A 100 -2.95 -23.11 -27.32
C SER A 100 -2.37 -23.71 -28.61
N ASP A 101 -1.52 -22.95 -29.30
CA ASP A 101 -0.87 -23.40 -30.54
C ASP A 101 0.03 -24.62 -30.31
N PHE A 102 0.78 -24.62 -29.20
CA PHE A 102 1.59 -25.77 -28.80
C PHE A 102 0.73 -27.03 -28.58
N VAL A 103 -0.32 -26.92 -27.76
CA VAL A 103 -1.19 -28.06 -27.46
C VAL A 103 -1.87 -28.59 -28.71
N LYS A 104 -2.41 -27.70 -29.55
CA LYS A 104 -3.06 -28.09 -30.82
C LYS A 104 -2.12 -28.76 -31.80
N GLY A 105 -0.83 -28.39 -31.77
CA GLY A 105 0.18 -28.93 -32.65
C GLY A 105 0.80 -30.25 -32.21
N TYR A 106 0.89 -30.48 -30.91
CA TYR A 106 1.67 -31.62 -30.38
C TYR A 106 0.84 -32.67 -29.64
N VAL A 107 -0.41 -32.38 -29.26
CA VAL A 107 -1.24 -33.35 -28.54
C VAL A 107 -2.02 -34.21 -29.53
N GLY A 108 -1.69 -35.51 -29.53
CA GLY A 108 -2.37 -36.52 -30.35
C GLY A 108 -3.30 -37.41 -29.50
N GLU A 109 -4.08 -38.25 -30.21
CA GLU A 109 -5.09 -39.14 -29.57
C GLU A 109 -4.48 -40.04 -28.49
N SER A 110 -3.29 -40.57 -28.71
CA SER A 110 -2.62 -41.47 -27.78
C SER A 110 -2.31 -40.84 -26.41
N LEU A 111 -2.10 -39.55 -26.37
CA LEU A 111 -1.85 -38.81 -25.13
C LEU A 111 -3.14 -38.55 -24.33
N LEU A 112 -4.32 -38.67 -24.95
CA LEU A 112 -5.61 -38.41 -24.36
C LEU A 112 -6.37 -39.67 -23.96
N VAL A 113 -5.82 -40.84 -24.23
CA VAL A 113 -6.39 -42.11 -23.80
C VAL A 113 -6.40 -42.19 -22.27
N GLY A 114 -7.55 -42.50 -21.69
CA GLY A 114 -7.73 -42.51 -20.22
C GLY A 114 -7.92 -41.13 -19.55
N SER A 115 -7.92 -40.05 -20.33
CA SER A 115 -8.29 -38.71 -19.87
C SER A 115 -9.81 -38.48 -20.01
N ILE A 116 -10.28 -37.30 -19.56
CA ILE A 116 -11.66 -36.86 -19.78
C ILE A 116 -12.05 -36.78 -21.27
N TYR A 117 -11.08 -36.58 -22.16
CA TYR A 117 -11.26 -36.49 -23.62
C TYR A 117 -11.34 -37.84 -24.29
N GLN A 118 -10.95 -38.95 -23.66
CA GLN A 118 -11.01 -40.32 -24.15
C GLN A 118 -10.45 -40.48 -25.58
N GLY A 119 -9.35 -39.79 -25.91
CA GLY A 119 -8.72 -39.78 -27.20
C GLY A 119 -9.31 -38.83 -28.24
N LYS A 120 -10.34 -38.09 -27.91
CA LYS A 120 -10.96 -37.11 -28.84
C LYS A 120 -10.18 -35.80 -28.81
N VAL A 121 -9.21 -35.67 -29.71
CA VAL A 121 -8.38 -34.46 -29.84
C VAL A 121 -9.19 -33.25 -30.23
N GLN A 122 -10.28 -33.43 -30.99
CA GLN A 122 -11.11 -32.30 -31.42
C GLN A 122 -11.84 -31.65 -30.21
N ASP A 123 -12.36 -32.44 -29.29
CA ASP A 123 -13.04 -31.92 -28.09
C ASP A 123 -12.06 -31.03 -27.26
N LEU A 124 -10.79 -31.47 -27.14
CA LEU A 124 -9.75 -30.66 -26.47
C LEU A 124 -9.49 -29.36 -27.25
N LYS A 125 -9.38 -29.42 -28.57
CA LYS A 125 -9.12 -28.22 -29.38
C LYS A 125 -10.24 -27.22 -29.31
N ASP A 126 -11.50 -27.68 -29.33
CA ASP A 126 -12.68 -26.83 -29.24
C ASP A 126 -12.75 -26.14 -27.87
N GLU A 127 -12.39 -26.85 -26.78
CA GLU A 127 -12.35 -26.26 -25.42
C GLU A 127 -11.25 -25.21 -25.30
N ILE A 128 -10.06 -25.47 -25.84
CA ILE A 128 -8.94 -24.51 -25.87
C ILE A 128 -9.33 -23.26 -26.67
N ASP A 129 -9.98 -23.42 -27.83
CA ASP A 129 -10.43 -22.29 -28.65
C ASP A 129 -11.46 -21.43 -27.89
N ALA A 130 -12.40 -22.05 -27.17
CA ALA A 130 -13.40 -21.35 -26.39
C ALA A 130 -12.76 -20.54 -25.24
N ILE A 131 -11.74 -21.09 -24.58
CA ILE A 131 -10.97 -20.39 -23.53
C ILE A 131 -10.19 -19.21 -24.13
N GLU A 132 -9.51 -19.43 -25.26
CA GLU A 132 -8.73 -18.40 -25.96
C GLU A 132 -9.62 -17.21 -26.37
N ASP A 133 -10.78 -17.49 -26.96
CA ASP A 133 -11.76 -16.48 -27.34
C ASP A 133 -12.29 -15.70 -26.12
N SER A 134 -12.54 -16.39 -25.02
CA SER A 134 -12.97 -15.76 -23.76
C SER A 134 -11.90 -14.83 -23.21
N LEU A 135 -10.63 -15.25 -23.19
CA LEU A 135 -9.50 -14.44 -22.75
C LEU A 135 -9.30 -13.22 -23.64
N LYS A 136 -9.42 -13.35 -24.96
CA LYS A 136 -9.35 -12.23 -25.90
C LYS A 136 -10.46 -11.19 -25.64
N LYS A 137 -11.70 -11.65 -25.41
CA LYS A 137 -12.84 -10.78 -25.08
C LYS A 137 -12.60 -10.04 -23.76
N ILE A 138 -12.14 -10.74 -22.72
CA ILE A 138 -11.81 -10.15 -21.42
C ILE A 138 -10.68 -9.13 -21.55
N SER A 139 -9.59 -9.49 -22.22
CA SER A 139 -8.45 -8.61 -22.46
C SER A 139 -8.84 -7.33 -23.18
N THR A 140 -9.68 -7.45 -24.23
CA THR A 140 -10.20 -6.32 -24.99
C THR A 140 -11.08 -5.42 -24.13
N ALA A 141 -11.98 -6.00 -23.34
CA ALA A 141 -12.88 -5.25 -22.47
C ALA A 141 -12.10 -4.47 -21.39
N ILE A 142 -11.13 -5.10 -20.74
CA ILE A 142 -10.28 -4.44 -19.73
C ILE A 142 -9.46 -3.32 -20.38
N SER A 143 -8.77 -3.60 -21.49
CA SER A 143 -7.91 -2.62 -22.18
C SER A 143 -8.69 -1.39 -22.63
N LYS A 144 -9.93 -1.58 -23.12
CA LYS A 144 -10.80 -0.49 -23.57
C LYS A 144 -11.26 0.42 -22.42
N ASN A 145 -11.43 -0.14 -21.22
CA ASN A 145 -12.01 0.58 -20.10
C ASN A 145 -10.97 1.09 -19.08
N ILE A 146 -9.69 0.79 -19.25
CA ILE A 146 -8.65 1.18 -18.31
C ILE A 146 -8.61 2.70 -18.08
N ALA A 147 -8.63 3.50 -19.14
CA ALA A 147 -8.58 4.95 -19.05
C ALA A 147 -9.82 5.53 -18.34
N LYS A 148 -11.01 4.99 -18.66
CA LYS A 148 -12.25 5.38 -17.98
C LYS A 148 -12.20 5.03 -16.49
N HIS A 149 -11.71 3.84 -16.15
CA HIS A 149 -11.54 3.41 -14.76
C HIS A 149 -10.59 4.35 -14.00
N GLN A 150 -9.47 4.75 -14.62
CA GLN A 150 -8.54 5.71 -14.03
C GLN A 150 -9.20 7.05 -13.71
N SER A 151 -9.94 7.63 -14.68
CA SER A 151 -10.66 8.88 -14.44
C SER A 151 -11.70 8.75 -13.33
N THR A 152 -12.49 7.69 -13.36
CA THR A 152 -13.52 7.44 -12.33
C THR A 152 -12.89 7.34 -10.93
N VAL A 153 -11.81 6.57 -10.77
CA VAL A 153 -11.13 6.44 -9.48
C VAL A 153 -10.52 7.76 -9.03
N HIS A 154 -9.93 8.54 -9.95
CA HIS A 154 -9.41 9.86 -9.63
C HIS A 154 -10.50 10.80 -9.11
N GLU A 155 -11.64 10.87 -9.81
CA GLU A 155 -12.79 11.69 -9.41
C GLU A 155 -13.34 11.28 -8.04
N GLU A 156 -13.40 9.97 -7.76
CA GLU A 156 -13.78 9.44 -6.44
C GLU A 156 -12.79 9.88 -5.36
N ILE A 157 -11.47 9.78 -5.61
CA ILE A 157 -10.42 10.19 -4.68
C ILE A 157 -10.56 11.67 -4.34
N VAL A 158 -10.66 12.53 -5.35
CA VAL A 158 -10.84 13.97 -5.14
C VAL A 158 -12.09 14.22 -4.31
N LYS A 159 -13.24 13.71 -4.73
CA LYS A 159 -14.53 13.93 -4.05
C LYS A 159 -14.54 13.48 -2.60
N GLN A 160 -13.83 12.39 -2.26
CA GLN A 160 -13.92 11.77 -0.94
C GLN A 160 -12.78 12.21 0.01
N LEU A 161 -11.66 12.68 -0.54
CA LEU A 161 -10.44 12.89 0.24
C LEU A 161 -9.92 14.33 0.22
N GLU A 162 -10.36 15.21 -0.68
CA GLU A 162 -9.82 16.56 -0.83
C GLU A 162 -9.88 17.37 0.47
N GLU A 163 -10.98 17.29 1.22
CA GLU A 163 -11.16 18.00 2.49
C GLU A 163 -10.27 17.46 3.63
N ARG A 164 -9.53 16.37 3.39
CA ARG A 164 -8.65 15.71 4.38
C ARG A 164 -7.19 16.08 4.20
N ILE A 165 -6.87 16.90 3.20
CA ILE A 165 -5.52 17.36 2.94
C ILE A 165 -5.11 18.38 4.00
N LEU A 166 -3.90 18.22 4.55
CA LEU A 166 -3.36 19.17 5.51
C LEU A 166 -3.12 20.53 4.84
N ASP A 167 -3.21 21.59 5.63
CA ASP A 167 -2.83 22.96 5.24
C ASP A 167 -1.43 23.28 5.84
N THR A 168 -0.41 22.53 5.39
CA THR A 168 0.95 22.69 5.88
C THR A 168 1.77 23.53 4.90
N ASP A 169 2.53 24.51 5.42
CA ASP A 169 3.57 25.17 4.64
C ASP A 169 4.72 24.19 4.35
N ILE A 170 4.55 23.44 3.25
CA ILE A 170 5.50 22.41 2.83
C ILE A 170 6.87 22.99 2.48
N PHE A 171 6.96 24.26 2.04
CA PHE A 171 8.22 24.88 1.67
C PHE A 171 9.15 25.06 2.88
N SER A 172 8.58 25.29 4.06
CA SER A 172 9.36 25.35 5.32
C SER A 172 10.05 24.02 5.64
N ILE A 173 9.49 22.90 5.19
CA ILE A 173 10.04 21.55 5.38
C ILE A 173 11.03 21.21 4.27
N VAL A 174 10.66 21.45 3.01
CA VAL A 174 11.45 21.06 1.84
C VAL A 174 12.76 21.83 1.74
N GLY A 175 12.77 23.14 2.09
CA GLY A 175 13.92 24.02 1.93
C GLY A 175 15.22 23.53 2.58
N ASN A 176 15.14 22.67 3.59
CA ASN A 176 16.30 22.09 4.27
C ASN A 176 16.31 20.56 4.30
N ALA A 177 15.36 19.93 3.59
CA ALA A 177 15.15 18.49 3.65
C ALA A 177 16.37 17.70 3.17
N ASP A 178 16.99 18.08 2.06
CA ASP A 178 18.14 17.38 1.48
C ASP A 178 19.34 17.35 2.42
N ASN A 179 19.68 18.47 3.04
CA ASN A 179 20.83 18.54 3.95
C ASN A 179 20.64 17.64 5.17
N ILE A 180 19.45 17.72 5.78
CA ILE A 180 19.13 16.90 6.95
C ILE A 180 19.02 15.43 6.54
N PHE A 181 18.44 15.15 5.37
CA PHE A 181 18.32 13.79 4.86
C PHE A 181 19.69 13.14 4.64
N CYS A 182 20.65 13.86 4.04
CA CYS A 182 22.02 13.34 3.86
C CYS A 182 22.65 12.94 5.21
N GLN A 183 22.54 13.78 6.23
CA GLN A 183 23.05 13.47 7.56
C GLN A 183 22.36 12.24 8.17
N ARG A 184 21.03 12.16 8.04
CA ARG A 184 20.24 11.03 8.54
C ARG A 184 20.57 9.73 7.80
N SER A 185 20.72 9.80 6.49
CA SER A 185 21.05 8.67 5.63
C SER A 185 22.43 8.09 5.97
N ASN A 186 23.43 8.95 6.11
CA ASN A 186 24.80 8.56 6.50
C ASN A 186 24.82 7.86 7.88
N ASN A 187 23.96 8.25 8.78
CA ASN A 187 23.83 7.67 10.13
C ASN A 187 22.71 6.61 10.23
N ARG A 188 22.10 6.19 9.11
CA ARG A 188 21.01 5.22 9.06
C ARG A 188 19.83 5.54 9.99
N ILE A 189 19.47 6.83 10.09
CA ILE A 189 18.34 7.30 10.89
C ILE A 189 17.08 7.27 10.02
N PRO A 190 16.05 6.42 10.31
CA PRO A 190 14.82 6.33 9.54
C PRO A 190 13.91 7.57 9.70
N PRO A 191 12.95 7.78 8.79
CA PRO A 191 12.67 7.01 7.57
C PRO A 191 13.53 7.45 6.38
N GLY A 192 13.49 6.64 5.32
CA GLY A 192 13.91 7.01 3.97
C GLY A 192 15.39 6.77 3.64
N TYR A 193 16.26 6.37 4.59
CA TYR A 193 17.68 6.20 4.28
C TYR A 193 17.98 5.10 3.24
N LYS A 194 17.02 4.20 2.97
CA LYS A 194 17.11 3.22 1.89
C LYS A 194 16.87 3.83 0.51
N ASP A 195 16.30 5.02 0.45
CA ASP A 195 16.00 5.72 -0.79
C ASP A 195 17.14 6.63 -1.26
N ASN A 196 18.25 6.66 -0.55
CA ASN A 196 19.41 7.52 -0.86
C ASN A 196 20.00 7.31 -2.26
N ALA A 197 19.80 6.12 -2.86
CA ALA A 197 20.24 5.79 -4.22
C ALA A 197 19.23 6.18 -5.31
N LYS A 198 18.06 6.70 -4.96
CA LYS A 198 17.07 7.13 -5.94
C LYS A 198 17.52 8.47 -6.57
N GLU A 199 17.30 8.58 -7.87
CA GLU A 199 17.55 9.84 -8.60
C GLU A 199 16.44 10.86 -8.31
N GLU A 200 15.19 10.41 -8.20
CA GLU A 200 14.03 11.26 -7.95
C GLU A 200 13.38 10.91 -6.59
N ASN A 201 12.86 11.93 -5.91
CA ASN A 201 12.06 11.80 -4.68
C ASN A 201 12.72 10.96 -3.57
N ARG A 202 14.05 11.05 -3.43
CA ARG A 202 14.79 10.32 -2.38
C ARG A 202 14.45 10.76 -0.97
N VAL A 203 13.95 11.98 -0.80
CA VAL A 203 13.60 12.59 0.50
C VAL A 203 12.12 12.50 0.84
N GLY A 204 11.28 11.92 -0.02
CA GLY A 204 9.82 11.92 0.13
C GLY A 204 9.34 11.36 1.46
N ASP A 205 9.77 10.15 1.82
CA ASP A 205 9.41 9.52 3.09
C ASP A 205 9.79 10.40 4.31
N TYR A 206 10.93 11.11 4.20
CA TYR A 206 11.39 12.02 5.24
C TYR A 206 10.52 13.27 5.32
N ILE A 207 10.10 13.84 4.18
CA ILE A 207 9.24 15.03 4.15
C ILE A 207 7.86 14.70 4.74
N ILE A 208 7.24 13.58 4.31
CA ILE A 208 5.96 13.10 4.88
C ILE A 208 6.09 12.94 6.39
N TRP A 209 7.18 12.33 6.85
CA TRP A 209 7.43 12.14 8.28
C TRP A 209 7.54 13.46 9.04
N ARG A 210 8.25 14.45 8.48
CA ARG A 210 8.40 15.78 9.06
C ARG A 210 7.08 16.53 9.13
N GLU A 211 6.28 16.45 8.10
CA GLU A 211 4.97 17.06 8.02
C GLU A 211 4.04 16.51 9.11
N ILE A 212 3.97 15.19 9.26
CA ILE A 212 3.21 14.53 10.34
C ILE A 212 3.67 15.03 11.71
N LEU A 213 4.98 15.09 11.95
CA LEU A 213 5.52 15.55 13.22
C LEU A 213 5.23 17.03 13.50
N GLN A 214 5.23 17.86 12.45
CA GLN A 214 4.87 19.27 12.56
C GLN A 214 3.40 19.43 12.93
N TYR A 215 2.50 18.77 12.19
CA TYR A 215 1.07 18.74 12.50
C TYR A 215 0.79 18.31 13.94
N CYS A 216 1.38 17.18 14.36
CA CYS A 216 1.19 16.68 15.73
C CYS A 216 1.65 17.67 16.79
N ARG A 217 2.70 18.43 16.52
CA ARG A 217 3.21 19.45 17.44
C ARG A 217 2.27 20.66 17.53
N GLU A 218 1.85 21.18 16.39
CA GLU A 218 1.01 22.37 16.30
C GLU A 218 -0.38 22.13 16.88
N ASN A 219 -0.91 20.93 16.71
CA ASN A 219 -2.24 20.54 17.18
C ASN A 219 -2.23 19.78 18.52
N ASN A 220 -1.08 19.72 19.22
CA ASN A 220 -0.94 18.98 20.49
C ASN A 220 -1.35 17.50 20.41
N VAL A 221 -1.26 16.88 19.24
CA VAL A 221 -1.57 15.47 19.02
C VAL A 221 -0.50 14.59 19.66
N ARG A 222 -0.92 13.69 20.56
CA ARG A 222 -0.03 12.79 21.30
C ARG A 222 0.07 11.39 20.70
N LYS A 223 -0.91 11.01 19.89
CA LYS A 223 -1.02 9.68 19.28
C LYS A 223 -1.25 9.86 17.79
N ALA A 224 -0.45 9.20 17.00
CA ALA A 224 -0.57 9.26 15.54
C ALA A 224 -0.28 7.90 14.91
N ILE A 225 -0.98 7.61 13.83
CA ILE A 225 -0.81 6.42 12.99
C ILE A 225 -0.50 6.89 11.57
N LEU A 226 0.56 6.34 10.97
CA LEU A 226 0.79 6.43 9.53
C LEU A 226 0.47 5.07 8.89
N ILE A 227 -0.51 5.05 8.00
CA ILE A 227 -0.85 3.87 7.20
C ILE A 227 -0.05 3.89 5.91
N THR A 228 0.76 2.87 5.70
CA THR A 228 1.59 2.72 4.50
C THR A 228 1.73 1.26 4.11
N ARG A 229 2.01 1.02 2.83
CA ARG A 229 2.41 -0.29 2.30
C ARG A 229 3.93 -0.43 2.17
N ASP A 230 4.69 0.55 2.60
CA ASP A 230 6.14 0.48 2.52
C ASP A 230 6.69 -0.59 3.47
N MET A 231 7.42 -1.52 2.88
CA MET A 231 7.97 -2.70 3.56
C MET A 231 9.49 -2.61 3.69
N LYS A 232 10.09 -1.44 3.38
CA LYS A 232 11.54 -1.25 3.45
C LYS A 232 12.05 -1.51 4.86
N THR A 233 13.27 -2.02 4.93
CA THR A 233 13.91 -2.40 6.20
C THR A 233 14.34 -1.21 7.05
N ASP A 234 14.24 0.00 6.57
CA ASP A 234 14.44 1.22 7.38
C ASP A 234 13.17 1.61 8.15
N ILE A 235 12.01 1.22 7.65
CA ILE A 235 10.72 1.53 8.27
C ILE A 235 10.21 0.37 9.11
N THR A 236 10.36 -0.87 8.61
CA THR A 236 9.81 -2.07 9.24
C THR A 236 10.87 -3.15 9.49
N TYR A 237 10.54 -4.11 10.35
CA TYR A 237 11.29 -5.35 10.50
C TYR A 237 10.34 -6.53 10.74
N PHE A 238 10.85 -7.75 10.55
CA PHE A 238 10.16 -8.97 10.93
C PHE A 238 10.47 -9.28 12.39
N PRO A 239 9.48 -9.39 13.28
CA PRO A 239 9.70 -10.02 14.57
C PRO A 239 9.98 -11.53 14.39
N ASP A 240 10.67 -12.12 15.33
CA ASP A 240 10.95 -13.57 15.32
C ASP A 240 9.63 -14.36 15.20
N ASN A 241 9.69 -15.53 14.58
CA ASN A 241 8.57 -16.40 14.22
C ASN A 241 7.52 -16.49 15.34
N GLN A 242 6.47 -15.74 15.20
CA GLN A 242 5.32 -15.75 16.11
C GLN A 242 4.06 -16.08 15.33
N THR A 243 3.25 -16.97 15.89
CA THR A 243 1.94 -17.31 15.36
C THR A 243 0.90 -16.42 16.05
N VAL A 244 0.07 -15.73 15.29
CA VAL A 244 -1.02 -14.92 15.84
C VAL A 244 -2.33 -15.68 15.65
N GLU A 245 -3.03 -15.93 16.75
CA GLU A 245 -4.34 -16.59 16.72
C GLU A 245 -5.35 -15.73 15.93
N GLY A 246 -6.07 -16.36 15.02
CA GLY A 246 -7.05 -15.69 14.16
C GLY A 246 -6.44 -14.96 12.93
N TYR A 247 -5.13 -14.82 12.82
CA TYR A 247 -4.46 -14.29 11.64
C TYR A 247 -3.93 -15.42 10.77
N ARG A 248 -4.51 -15.56 9.59
CA ARG A 248 -3.98 -16.46 8.55
C ARG A 248 -3.48 -15.58 7.41
N PRO A 249 -2.15 -15.53 7.17
CA PRO A 249 -1.63 -14.88 5.99
C PRO A 249 -2.20 -15.54 4.74
N ALA A 250 -2.55 -14.73 3.74
CA ALA A 250 -3.04 -15.21 2.45
C ALA A 250 -1.86 -15.78 1.63
N GLY A 251 -1.34 -16.93 2.06
CA GLY A 251 -0.21 -17.62 1.45
C GLY A 251 0.94 -17.85 2.43
N ASN A 252 1.80 -18.81 2.11
CA ASN A 252 2.92 -19.24 2.96
C ASN A 252 4.05 -18.22 3.15
N THR A 253 3.96 -17.04 2.53
CA THR A 253 5.03 -16.04 2.48
C THR A 253 4.68 -14.70 3.13
N GLU A 254 3.44 -14.50 3.58
CA GLU A 254 3.05 -13.26 4.24
C GLU A 254 3.40 -13.29 5.72
N THR A 255 4.38 -12.49 6.09
CA THR A 255 4.78 -12.29 7.47
C THR A 255 4.33 -10.92 7.97
N ILE A 256 3.90 -10.85 9.21
CA ILE A 256 3.56 -9.57 9.85
C ILE A 256 4.86 -8.80 10.04
N ARG A 257 4.90 -7.56 9.52
CA ARG A 257 5.97 -6.62 9.79
C ARG A 257 5.53 -5.60 10.80
N VAL A 258 6.43 -5.23 11.68
CA VAL A 258 6.20 -4.21 12.70
C VAL A 258 7.10 -3.00 12.47
N ALA A 259 6.66 -1.82 12.92
CA ALA A 259 7.43 -0.60 12.78
C ALA A 259 8.74 -0.68 13.57
N LYS A 260 9.83 -0.16 12.99
CA LYS A 260 11.11 -0.07 13.68
C LYS A 260 11.05 0.94 14.82
N ILE A 261 11.59 0.53 15.97
CA ILE A 261 11.79 1.41 17.13
C ILE A 261 12.60 2.65 16.78
N ALA A 262 13.57 2.53 15.85
CA ALA A 262 14.36 3.68 15.40
C ALA A 262 13.52 4.80 14.75
N LEU A 263 12.39 4.48 14.14
CA LEU A 263 11.41 5.47 13.65
C LEU A 263 10.81 6.27 14.81
N TYR A 264 10.44 5.57 15.85
CA TYR A 264 9.95 6.16 17.08
C TYR A 264 10.99 7.04 17.78
N MET A 265 12.25 6.55 17.82
CA MET A 265 13.37 7.33 18.35
C MET A 265 13.64 8.57 17.51
N SER A 266 13.47 8.51 16.20
CA SER A 266 13.68 9.65 15.30
C SER A 266 12.70 10.80 15.54
N SER A 267 11.52 10.53 16.06
CA SER A 267 10.54 11.55 16.46
C SER A 267 10.96 12.30 17.71
N ILE A 268 11.73 11.67 18.61
CA ILE A 268 12.21 12.26 19.85
C ILE A 268 13.45 13.13 19.61
N LEU A 269 14.25 12.82 18.59
CA LEU A 269 15.48 13.54 18.26
C LEU A 269 15.28 14.90 17.56
N ILE A 270 14.03 15.27 17.26
CA ILE A 270 13.72 16.62 16.78
C ILE A 270 13.82 17.58 17.97
N PRO A 271 14.55 18.70 17.84
CA PRO A 271 14.79 19.61 18.96
C PRO A 271 13.49 19.97 19.66
N LYS A 272 13.45 19.74 20.96
CA LYS A 272 12.32 20.06 21.82
C LYS A 272 12.07 21.56 21.80
N VAL A 273 10.91 21.96 21.33
CA VAL A 273 10.27 23.13 21.92
C VAL A 273 9.61 22.63 23.20
N THR A 274 10.04 23.24 24.29
CA THR A 274 9.71 22.98 25.69
C THR A 274 8.33 22.39 25.99
N ASN A 275 8.33 21.39 26.89
CA ASN A 275 7.22 20.96 27.73
C ASN A 275 6.08 20.10 27.17
N SER A 276 6.36 19.10 26.35
CA SER A 276 5.39 18.01 26.25
C SER A 276 6.06 16.65 26.20
N LYS A 277 5.69 15.78 27.14
CA LYS A 277 5.93 14.33 27.05
C LYS A 277 5.04 13.77 25.94
N SER A 278 5.33 14.09 24.67
CA SER A 278 4.56 13.60 23.55
C SER A 278 5.14 12.26 23.09
N LEU A 279 4.35 11.24 23.20
CA LEU A 279 4.58 9.95 22.59
C LEU A 279 3.87 9.93 21.23
N ILE A 280 4.63 10.07 20.15
CA ILE A 280 4.13 9.62 18.85
C ILE A 280 4.27 8.11 18.87
N SER A 281 3.15 7.44 19.02
CA SER A 281 3.10 6.00 19.15
C SER A 281 2.79 5.41 17.79
N LYS A 282 3.78 4.77 17.20
CA LYS A 282 3.71 3.60 16.31
C LYS A 282 2.62 3.59 15.23
N LEU A 283 2.93 3.47 13.95
CA LEU A 283 2.40 2.36 13.21
C LEU A 283 2.49 2.38 11.70
N LEU A 284 2.74 1.22 11.20
CA LEU A 284 2.66 0.82 9.81
C LEU A 284 1.71 -0.37 9.70
N LEU A 285 0.60 -0.20 8.97
CA LEU A 285 -0.30 -1.28 8.61
C LEU A 285 -0.07 -1.70 7.16
N LYS A 286 0.09 -3.01 6.95
CA LYS A 286 0.10 -3.61 5.62
C LYS A 286 -1.30 -4.09 5.28
N PHE A 287 -1.79 -3.72 4.10
CA PHE A 287 -2.94 -4.38 3.47
C PHE A 287 -2.43 -5.37 2.43
N SER A 288 -2.79 -6.64 2.58
CA SER A 288 -2.43 -7.68 1.63
C SER A 288 -3.30 -7.62 0.38
N HIS A 289 -2.72 -8.03 -0.76
CA HIS A 289 -3.33 -7.95 -2.09
C HIS A 289 -4.59 -8.80 -2.30
N HIS A 290 -4.93 -9.69 -1.37
CA HIS A 290 -5.90 -10.77 -1.64
C HIS A 290 -7.16 -10.80 -0.77
N ASN A 291 -7.43 -9.80 0.10
CA ASN A 291 -8.58 -9.94 0.98
C ASN A 291 -9.38 -8.65 1.18
N THR A 292 -10.52 -8.56 0.49
CA THR A 292 -11.61 -7.63 0.81
C THR A 292 -12.09 -7.75 2.27
N LYS A 293 -11.78 -8.86 2.95
CA LYS A 293 -12.12 -9.08 4.37
C LYS A 293 -11.27 -8.24 5.35
N THR A 294 -10.16 -7.65 4.93
CA THR A 294 -9.28 -6.87 5.83
C THR A 294 -9.93 -5.57 6.28
N TRP A 295 -10.78 -4.96 5.45
CA TRP A 295 -11.52 -3.75 5.83
C TRP A 295 -12.64 -4.03 6.84
N HIS A 296 -13.28 -5.21 6.79
CA HIS A 296 -14.25 -5.64 7.81
C HIS A 296 -13.66 -5.79 9.21
N TYR A 297 -12.36 -6.07 9.32
CA TYR A 297 -11.66 -6.13 10.62
C TYR A 297 -11.38 -4.76 11.25
N LEU A 298 -11.37 -3.70 10.45
CA LEU A 298 -11.15 -2.34 10.92
C LEU A 298 -12.46 -1.61 11.27
N SER A 299 -13.60 -2.12 10.78
CA SER A 299 -14.95 -1.55 10.99
C SER A 299 -15.73 -2.24 12.11
N ASN A 300 -15.27 -3.35 12.67
CA ASN A 300 -15.79 -4.05 13.83
C ASN A 300 -14.75 -4.05 14.98
#